data_e1e5c6196bdd84306ca95caafc6c6ede
#
_entry.id   e1e5c6196bdd84306ca95caafc6c6ede
#
_cell.length_a   1.000
_cell.length_b   1.000
_cell.length_c   1.000
_cell.angle_alpha   90.00
_cell.angle_beta   90.00
_cell.angle_gamma   90.00
#
_symmetry.space_group_name_H-M   'P 1'
#
loop_
_entity.id
_entity.type
_entity.pdbx_description
1 polymer ?
#
loop_
_entity_poly.entity_id
_entity_poly.type
_entity_poly.pdbx_seq_one_letter_code
_entity_poly.pdbx_strand_id
1 'polypeptide(L)'
;LLRLTPDALAAAERTLIAARLAAPAESEQPAEQTLSRKRQMQTEPRYTSAEVAALVTSDMAFAQIVREAESVLNPCLCESDLRELMTIYRYFGMPAECMILLLHFTAERSERQTGRKPSLATVKREALRWMENDIMTPEAAERFVSREYRLLETVERFEKTIGFQAYKPDEKRLLRSWAE
;
A
#
# COMPACT_ATOMS: atom_id res chain seq x y z
N LEU A 1 25.45 -9.78 41.36
CA LEU A 1 24.50 -10.89 41.24
C LEU A 1 23.30 -10.57 42.12
N LEU A 2 22.27 -9.87 41.55
CA LEU A 2 20.98 -9.62 42.21
C LEU A 2 20.19 -10.93 42.22
N ARG A 3 20.05 -11.54 43.37
CA ARG A 3 19.15 -12.67 43.64
C ARG A 3 17.72 -12.12 43.69
N LEU A 4 16.96 -12.28 42.60
CA LEU A 4 15.51 -12.08 42.62
C LEU A 4 14.87 -13.14 43.51
N THR A 5 14.17 -12.71 44.54
CA THR A 5 13.43 -13.61 45.43
C THR A 5 12.17 -14.12 44.72
N PRO A 6 11.70 -15.34 45.03
CA PRO A 6 10.50 -15.89 44.36
C PRO A 6 9.24 -15.02 44.56
N ASP A 7 9.16 -14.26 45.62
CA ASP A 7 8.08 -13.29 45.86
C ASP A 7 8.11 -12.09 44.93
N ALA A 8 9.28 -11.62 44.52
CA ALA A 8 9.43 -10.52 43.54
C ALA A 8 9.01 -10.97 42.14
N LEU A 9 9.24 -12.23 41.79
CA LEU A 9 8.79 -12.81 40.52
C LEU A 9 7.25 -12.95 40.49
N ALA A 10 6.65 -13.45 41.58
CA ALA A 10 5.20 -13.59 41.69
C ALA A 10 4.47 -12.24 41.72
N ALA A 11 5.09 -11.19 42.26
CA ALA A 11 4.54 -9.83 42.21
C ALA A 11 4.65 -9.23 40.81
N ALA A 12 5.71 -9.48 40.07
CA ALA A 12 5.88 -9.04 38.67
C ALA A 12 4.90 -9.74 37.72
N GLU A 13 4.65 -11.04 37.92
CA GLU A 13 3.64 -11.77 37.15
C GLU A 13 2.22 -11.25 37.39
N ARG A 14 1.85 -10.97 38.65
CA ARG A 14 0.53 -10.38 38.96
C ARG A 14 0.34 -9.00 38.36
N THR A 15 1.39 -8.18 38.32
CA THR A 15 1.34 -6.84 37.71
C THR A 15 1.21 -6.94 36.16
N LEU A 16 1.89 -7.90 35.55
CA LEU A 16 1.79 -8.16 34.11
C LEU A 16 0.40 -8.71 33.72
N ILE A 17 -0.18 -9.59 34.53
CA ILE A 17 -1.54 -10.11 34.31
C ILE A 17 -2.59 -9.01 34.50
N ALA A 18 -2.44 -8.16 35.53
CA ALA A 18 -3.33 -7.02 35.76
C ALA A 18 -3.24 -5.97 34.66
N ALA A 19 -2.04 -5.67 34.14
CA ALA A 19 -1.85 -4.77 33.01
C ALA A 19 -2.43 -5.32 31.71
N ARG A 20 -2.42 -6.64 31.52
CA ARG A 20 -3.02 -7.31 30.37
C ARG A 20 -4.55 -7.38 30.41
N LEU A 21 -5.12 -7.38 31.63
CA LEU A 21 -6.57 -7.33 31.86
C LEU A 21 -7.13 -5.90 31.87
N ALA A 22 -6.27 -4.88 32.09
CA ALA A 22 -6.64 -3.47 32.11
C ALA A 22 -6.40 -2.76 30.76
N ALA A 23 -5.92 -3.46 29.74
CA ALA A 23 -5.94 -2.93 28.38
C ALA A 23 -7.39 -2.72 27.96
N PRO A 24 -7.81 -1.50 27.55
CA PRO A 24 -9.14 -1.30 27.02
C PRO A 24 -9.29 -2.26 25.85
N ALA A 25 -10.44 -2.92 25.77
CA ALA A 25 -10.83 -3.75 24.64
C ALA A 25 -10.74 -2.88 23.39
N GLU A 26 -9.61 -2.96 22.69
CA GLU A 26 -9.47 -2.40 21.35
C GLU A 26 -10.50 -3.14 20.50
N SER A 27 -11.48 -2.36 20.07
CA SER A 27 -12.65 -2.74 19.33
C SER A 27 -12.30 -3.77 18.23
N GLU A 28 -12.93 -4.93 18.30
CA GLU A 28 -12.90 -6.00 17.28
C GLU A 28 -13.54 -5.59 15.92
N GLN A 29 -13.57 -4.30 15.62
CA GLN A 29 -14.19 -3.76 14.40
C GLN A 29 -13.34 -3.81 13.10
N PRO A 30 -12.00 -3.99 13.08
CA PRO A 30 -11.26 -4.04 11.83
C PRO A 30 -11.49 -5.31 11.00
N ALA A 31 -11.70 -6.46 11.64
CA ALA A 31 -11.78 -7.74 10.91
C ALA A 31 -13.09 -7.91 10.13
N GLU A 32 -14.21 -7.47 10.68
CA GLU A 32 -15.51 -7.55 10.00
C GLU A 32 -15.62 -6.56 8.84
N GLN A 33 -15.04 -5.38 8.98
CA GLN A 33 -14.99 -4.39 7.90
C GLN A 33 -14.10 -4.84 6.74
N THR A 34 -12.98 -5.50 7.02
CA THR A 34 -12.06 -6.06 6.01
C THR A 34 -12.72 -7.24 5.27
N LEU A 35 -13.45 -8.09 5.98
CA LEU A 35 -14.20 -9.20 5.39
C LEU A 35 -15.40 -8.71 4.56
N SER A 36 -16.06 -7.65 5.00
CA SER A 36 -17.16 -7.02 4.26
C SER A 36 -16.67 -6.36 2.98
N ARG A 37 -15.53 -5.65 3.03
CA ARG A 37 -14.88 -5.09 1.82
C ARG A 37 -14.47 -6.18 0.84
N LYS A 38 -13.88 -7.30 1.29
CA LYS A 38 -13.52 -8.44 0.42
C LYS A 38 -14.73 -9.09 -0.24
N ARG A 39 -15.89 -9.14 0.42
CA ARG A 39 -17.14 -9.67 -0.17
C ARG A 39 -17.77 -8.72 -1.17
N GLN A 40 -17.65 -7.41 -1.00
CA GLN A 40 -18.15 -6.41 -1.94
C GLN A 40 -17.37 -6.39 -3.25
N MET A 41 -16.12 -6.89 -3.27
CA MET A 41 -15.28 -6.95 -4.48
C MET A 41 -15.70 -8.01 -5.50
N GLN A 42 -16.75 -8.78 -5.27
CA GLN A 42 -17.18 -9.83 -6.20
C GLN A 42 -17.88 -9.31 -7.47
N THR A 43 -18.26 -8.02 -7.51
CA THR A 43 -18.85 -7.44 -8.71
C THR A 43 -18.34 -6.00 -8.90
N GLU A 44 -17.24 -5.88 -9.62
CA GLU A 44 -16.66 -4.59 -9.96
C GLU A 44 -17.63 -3.80 -10.86
N PRO A 45 -18.00 -2.55 -10.52
CA PRO A 45 -18.90 -1.75 -11.32
C PRO A 45 -18.27 -1.40 -12.67
N ARG A 46 -19.05 -1.46 -13.73
CA ARG A 46 -18.64 -1.01 -15.06
C ARG A 46 -19.10 0.44 -15.26
N TYR A 47 -18.18 1.37 -15.14
CA TYR A 47 -18.47 2.77 -15.39
C TYR A 47 -18.57 3.06 -16.88
N THR A 48 -19.51 3.92 -17.25
CA THR A 48 -19.70 4.40 -18.64
C THR A 48 -18.79 5.61 -18.89
N SER A 49 -18.51 5.88 -20.18
CA SER A 49 -17.73 7.07 -20.58
C SER A 49 -18.37 8.38 -20.11
N ALA A 50 -19.69 8.43 -20.09
CA ALA A 50 -20.43 9.60 -19.62
C ALA A 50 -20.25 9.85 -18.13
N GLU A 51 -20.25 8.78 -17.31
CA GLU A 51 -20.00 8.89 -15.87
C GLU A 51 -18.56 9.33 -15.56
N VAL A 52 -17.58 8.82 -16.31
CA VAL A 52 -16.19 9.24 -16.18
C VAL A 52 -16.02 10.71 -16.54
N ALA A 53 -16.58 11.15 -17.70
CA ALA A 53 -16.52 12.55 -18.13
C ALA A 53 -17.21 13.49 -17.13
N ALA A 54 -18.36 13.08 -16.60
CA ALA A 54 -19.07 13.83 -15.57
C ALA A 54 -18.22 13.97 -14.29
N LEU A 55 -17.55 12.89 -13.87
CA LEU A 55 -16.71 12.92 -12.69
C LEU A 55 -15.47 13.82 -12.86
N VAL A 56 -14.79 13.73 -14.01
CA VAL A 56 -13.63 14.60 -14.32
C VAL A 56 -14.03 16.08 -14.28
N THR A 57 -15.28 16.40 -14.68
CA THR A 57 -15.76 17.80 -14.72
C THR A 57 -16.24 18.27 -13.35
N SER A 58 -16.86 17.41 -12.55
CA SER A 58 -17.51 17.77 -11.29
C SER A 58 -16.64 17.61 -10.07
N ASP A 59 -15.60 16.78 -10.12
CA ASP A 59 -14.72 16.43 -8.98
C ASP A 59 -13.29 16.89 -9.25
N MET A 60 -12.90 18.00 -8.61
CA MET A 60 -11.55 18.56 -8.77
C MET A 60 -10.44 17.61 -8.32
N ALA A 61 -10.70 16.79 -7.28
CA ALA A 61 -9.72 15.82 -6.78
C ALA A 61 -9.49 14.72 -7.82
N PHE A 62 -10.57 14.21 -8.44
CA PHE A 62 -10.44 13.24 -9.52
C PHE A 62 -9.77 13.83 -10.77
N ALA A 63 -10.10 15.06 -11.14
CA ALA A 63 -9.43 15.76 -12.23
C ALA A 63 -7.92 15.95 -11.98
N GLN A 64 -7.50 16.14 -10.74
CA GLN A 64 -6.10 16.19 -10.36
C GLN A 64 -5.44 14.81 -10.51
N ILE A 65 -6.09 13.74 -10.05
CA ILE A 65 -5.58 12.37 -10.21
C ILE A 65 -5.36 12.05 -11.69
N VAL A 66 -6.28 12.42 -12.57
CA VAL A 66 -6.14 12.20 -14.02
C VAL A 66 -4.92 12.93 -14.56
N ARG A 67 -4.73 14.21 -14.21
CA ARG A 67 -3.56 15.00 -14.63
C ARG A 67 -2.24 14.40 -14.14
N GLU A 68 -2.20 13.94 -12.89
CA GLU A 68 -1.01 13.28 -12.36
C GLU A 68 -0.75 11.96 -13.08
N ALA A 69 -1.78 11.18 -13.36
CA ALA A 69 -1.64 9.93 -14.11
C ALA A 69 -1.13 10.18 -15.54
N GLU A 70 -1.59 11.23 -16.22
CA GLU A 70 -1.07 11.63 -17.54
C GLU A 70 0.40 12.05 -17.47
N SER A 71 0.80 12.78 -16.43
CA SER A 71 2.19 13.19 -16.25
C SER A 71 3.11 12.00 -15.98
N VAL A 72 2.71 11.11 -15.10
CA VAL A 72 3.56 10.04 -14.55
C VAL A 72 3.57 8.80 -15.43
N LEU A 73 2.40 8.37 -15.94
CA LEU A 73 2.28 7.12 -16.69
C LEU A 73 2.36 7.35 -18.20
N ASN A 74 1.38 8.01 -18.75
CA ASN A 74 1.27 8.24 -20.19
C ASN A 74 0.51 9.55 -20.45
N PRO A 75 1.04 10.45 -21.30
CA PRO A 75 0.40 11.72 -21.60
C PRO A 75 -0.96 11.59 -22.33
N CYS A 76 -1.33 10.40 -22.77
CA CYS A 76 -2.61 10.13 -23.41
C CYS A 76 -3.25 8.90 -22.78
N LEU A 77 -4.08 9.11 -21.75
CA LEU A 77 -4.87 8.06 -21.15
C LEU A 77 -6.05 7.70 -22.05
N CYS A 78 -6.21 6.40 -22.30
CA CYS A 78 -7.38 5.94 -23.02
C CYS A 78 -8.61 5.84 -22.10
N GLU A 79 -9.78 5.66 -22.70
CA GLU A 79 -11.03 5.59 -21.93
C GLU A 79 -11.06 4.43 -20.93
N SER A 80 -10.43 3.29 -21.25
CA SER A 80 -10.29 2.19 -20.30
C SER A 80 -9.42 2.57 -19.11
N ASP A 81 -8.38 3.38 -19.31
CA ASP A 81 -7.51 3.86 -18.24
C ASP A 81 -8.28 4.77 -17.28
N LEU A 82 -9.07 5.67 -17.80
CA LEU A 82 -9.91 6.56 -16.98
C LEU A 82 -10.95 5.79 -16.15
N ARG A 83 -11.52 4.71 -16.71
CA ARG A 83 -12.43 3.82 -15.97
C ARG A 83 -11.72 3.09 -14.84
N GLU A 84 -10.48 2.63 -15.05
CA GLU A 84 -9.69 1.99 -14.02
C GLU A 84 -9.33 2.98 -12.89
N LEU A 85 -8.95 4.21 -13.21
CA LEU A 85 -8.72 5.27 -12.22
C LEU A 85 -10.00 5.56 -11.42
N MET A 86 -11.15 5.65 -12.09
CA MET A 86 -12.44 5.84 -11.44
C MET A 86 -12.79 4.67 -10.51
N THR A 87 -12.47 3.44 -10.91
CA THR A 87 -12.65 2.25 -10.09
C THR A 87 -11.83 2.32 -8.80
N ILE A 88 -10.56 2.70 -8.89
CA ILE A 88 -9.69 2.85 -7.71
C ILE A 88 -10.24 3.96 -6.80
N TYR A 89 -10.60 5.09 -7.38
CA TYR A 89 -11.09 6.24 -6.63
C TYR A 89 -12.44 6.00 -5.95
N ARG A 90 -13.44 5.53 -6.72
CA ARG A 90 -14.83 5.40 -6.24
C ARG A 90 -15.13 4.06 -5.59
N TYR A 91 -14.72 2.96 -6.23
CA TYR A 91 -15.09 1.63 -5.78
C TYR A 91 -14.17 1.12 -4.66
N PHE A 92 -12.85 1.33 -4.77
CA PHE A 92 -11.95 1.03 -3.66
C PHE A 92 -12.01 2.11 -2.57
N GLY A 93 -12.54 3.29 -2.89
CA GLY A 93 -12.66 4.40 -1.94
C GLY A 93 -11.32 4.98 -1.53
N MET A 94 -10.33 4.94 -2.42
CA MET A 94 -8.98 5.43 -2.12
C MET A 94 -8.95 6.95 -2.18
N PRO A 95 -8.48 7.65 -1.12
CA PRO A 95 -8.32 9.11 -1.12
C PRO A 95 -7.41 9.60 -2.23
N ALA A 96 -7.66 10.81 -2.73
CA ALA A 96 -6.92 11.39 -3.85
C ALA A 96 -5.40 11.48 -3.58
N GLU A 97 -5.02 11.88 -2.37
CA GLU A 97 -3.63 11.97 -1.95
C GLU A 97 -2.94 10.59 -1.96
N CYS A 98 -3.65 9.55 -1.50
CA CYS A 98 -3.14 8.17 -1.57
C CYS A 98 -3.00 7.70 -3.02
N MET A 99 -3.94 8.07 -3.90
CA MET A 99 -3.84 7.72 -5.32
C MET A 99 -2.65 8.39 -6.00
N ILE A 100 -2.38 9.65 -5.70
CA ILE A 100 -1.21 10.37 -6.23
C ILE A 100 0.08 9.69 -5.78
N LEU A 101 0.21 9.39 -4.48
CA LEU A 101 1.36 8.65 -3.95
C LEU A 101 1.50 7.26 -4.61
N LEU A 102 0.39 6.55 -4.79
CA LEU A 102 0.37 5.24 -5.45
C LEU A 102 0.87 5.32 -6.90
N LEU A 103 0.43 6.33 -7.67
CA LEU A 103 0.85 6.54 -9.05
C LEU A 103 2.36 6.76 -9.13
N HIS A 104 2.91 7.68 -8.34
CA HIS A 104 4.34 7.97 -8.30
C HIS A 104 5.16 6.76 -7.84
N PHE A 105 4.75 6.12 -6.75
CA PHE A 105 5.41 4.93 -6.23
C PHE A 105 5.45 3.79 -7.25
N THR A 106 4.32 3.52 -7.92
CA THR A 106 4.23 2.44 -8.91
C THR A 106 5.07 2.75 -10.15
N ALA A 107 5.08 4.01 -10.58
CA ALA A 107 5.89 4.46 -11.72
C ALA A 107 7.39 4.32 -11.44
N GLU A 108 7.86 4.86 -10.34
CA GLU A 108 9.28 4.81 -9.96
C GLU A 108 9.75 3.37 -9.74
N ARG A 109 8.93 2.55 -9.06
CA ARG A 109 9.23 1.13 -8.86
C ARG A 109 9.33 0.37 -10.18
N SER A 110 8.41 0.63 -11.13
CA SER A 110 8.42 0.00 -12.44
C SER A 110 9.64 0.43 -13.25
N GLU A 111 9.97 1.70 -13.24
CA GLU A 111 11.12 2.25 -13.93
C GLU A 111 12.43 1.65 -13.42
N ARG A 112 12.61 1.58 -12.10
CA ARG A 112 13.78 0.92 -11.47
C ARG A 112 13.88 -0.58 -11.79
N GLN A 113 12.74 -1.29 -11.88
CA GLN A 113 12.73 -2.75 -12.09
C GLN A 113 12.81 -3.15 -13.56
N THR A 114 12.16 -2.40 -14.44
CA THR A 114 11.97 -2.79 -15.84
C THR A 114 12.45 -1.75 -16.85
N GLY A 115 12.80 -0.54 -16.40
CA GLY A 115 13.11 0.59 -17.26
C GLY A 115 11.90 1.12 -18.05
N ARG A 116 10.68 0.76 -17.65
CA ARG A 116 9.45 1.10 -18.36
C ARG A 116 8.39 1.66 -17.42
N LYS A 117 7.56 2.56 -17.93
CA LYS A 117 6.38 3.05 -17.24
C LYS A 117 5.35 1.93 -17.04
N PRO A 118 4.65 1.88 -15.90
CA PRO A 118 3.66 0.84 -15.63
C PRO A 118 2.36 1.09 -16.42
N SER A 119 1.60 0.03 -16.65
CA SER A 119 0.21 0.12 -17.13
C SER A 119 -0.74 0.41 -15.97
N LEU A 120 -1.94 0.94 -16.27
CA LEU A 120 -3.00 1.13 -15.26
C LEU A 120 -3.39 -0.19 -14.56
N ALA A 121 -3.34 -1.32 -15.26
CA ALA A 121 -3.55 -2.64 -14.66
C ALA A 121 -2.52 -2.95 -13.56
N THR A 122 -1.29 -2.46 -13.70
CA THR A 122 -0.24 -2.59 -12.67
C THR A 122 -0.55 -1.69 -11.48
N VAL A 123 -0.97 -0.45 -11.73
CA VAL A 123 -1.40 0.50 -10.69
C VAL A 123 -2.60 -0.06 -9.91
N LYS A 124 -3.61 -0.59 -10.60
CA LYS A 124 -4.79 -1.20 -9.96
C LYS A 124 -4.43 -2.38 -9.06
N ARG A 125 -3.52 -3.24 -9.52
CA ARG A 125 -3.04 -4.36 -8.70
C ARG A 125 -2.30 -3.89 -7.45
N GLU A 126 -1.52 -2.82 -7.54
CA GLU A 126 -0.87 -2.23 -6.37
C GLU A 126 -1.88 -1.52 -5.45
N ALA A 127 -2.90 -0.86 -6.02
CA ALA A 127 -4.02 -0.29 -5.26
C ALA A 127 -4.78 -1.36 -4.44
N LEU A 128 -5.04 -2.52 -5.04
CA LEU A 128 -5.62 -3.67 -4.35
C LEU A 128 -4.75 -4.13 -3.18
N ARG A 129 -3.44 -4.23 -3.40
CA ARG A 129 -2.48 -4.59 -2.37
C ARG A 129 -2.46 -3.58 -1.21
N TRP A 130 -2.51 -2.28 -1.52
CA TRP A 130 -2.58 -1.23 -0.51
C TRP A 130 -3.86 -1.35 0.32
N MET A 131 -4.99 -1.54 -0.35
CA MET A 131 -6.27 -1.74 0.32
C MET A 131 -6.29 -3.00 1.21
N GLU A 132 -5.70 -4.12 0.75
CA GLU A 132 -5.59 -5.35 1.53
C GLU A 132 -4.71 -5.20 2.79
N ASN A 133 -3.76 -4.27 2.76
CA ASN A 133 -2.87 -3.94 3.87
C ASN A 133 -3.32 -2.70 4.66
N ASP A 134 -4.55 -2.24 4.43
CA ASP A 134 -5.17 -1.10 5.13
C ASP A 134 -4.42 0.24 4.94
N ILE A 135 -3.72 0.38 3.79
CA ILE A 135 -2.98 1.59 3.43
C ILE A 135 -3.94 2.54 2.70
N MET A 136 -4.84 3.17 3.48
CA MET A 136 -5.94 3.99 2.95
C MET A 136 -5.89 5.43 3.50
N THR A 137 -4.82 5.81 4.21
CA THR A 137 -4.60 7.18 4.66
C THR A 137 -3.27 7.71 4.12
N PRO A 138 -3.14 9.01 3.87
CA PRO A 138 -1.90 9.62 3.38
C PRO A 138 -0.69 9.25 4.25
N GLU A 139 -0.84 9.29 5.58
CA GLU A 139 0.24 8.99 6.52
C GLU A 139 0.64 7.49 6.48
N ALA A 140 -0.32 6.58 6.27
CA ALA A 140 -0.03 5.16 6.10
C ALA A 140 0.69 4.90 4.77
N ALA A 141 0.26 5.59 3.71
CA ALA A 141 0.86 5.51 2.39
C ALA A 141 2.31 6.05 2.40
N GLU A 142 2.55 7.21 3.02
CA GLU A 142 3.90 7.78 3.15
C GLU A 142 4.83 6.87 3.94
N ARG A 143 4.37 6.30 5.06
CA ARG A 143 5.16 5.35 5.86
C ARG A 143 5.50 4.08 5.07
N PHE A 144 4.54 3.56 4.32
CA PHE A 144 4.73 2.39 3.47
C PHE A 144 5.76 2.68 2.37
N VAL A 145 5.58 3.76 1.63
CA VAL A 145 6.48 4.19 0.55
C VAL A 145 7.90 4.42 1.08
N SER A 146 8.04 5.14 2.20
CA SER A 146 9.34 5.38 2.83
C SER A 146 10.03 4.10 3.30
N ARG A 147 9.27 3.12 3.77
CA ARG A 147 9.80 1.80 4.15
C ARG A 147 10.27 1.02 2.92
N GLU A 148 9.46 0.97 1.88
CA GLU A 148 9.81 0.28 0.63
C GLU A 148 11.07 0.87 -0.03
N TYR A 149 11.24 2.19 -0.03
CA TYR A 149 12.45 2.81 -0.55
C TYR A 149 13.69 2.47 0.27
N ARG A 150 13.60 2.50 1.59
CA ARG A 150 14.73 2.08 2.46
C ARG A 150 15.12 0.63 2.23
N LEU A 151 14.14 -0.26 2.03
CA LEU A 151 14.41 -1.66 1.70
C LEU A 151 15.12 -1.80 0.35
N LEU A 152 14.65 -1.06 -0.66
CA LEU A 152 15.29 -1.06 -1.99
C LEU A 152 16.74 -0.57 -1.91
N GLU A 153 17.00 0.54 -1.24
CA GLU A 153 18.36 1.06 -1.05
C GLU A 153 19.27 0.07 -0.28
N THR A 154 18.71 -0.62 0.71
CA THR A 154 19.45 -1.63 1.46
C THR A 154 19.80 -2.82 0.57
N VAL A 155 18.86 -3.31 -0.24
CA VAL A 155 19.09 -4.39 -1.20
C VAL A 155 20.13 -3.99 -2.24
N GLU A 156 20.02 -2.80 -2.84
CA GLU A 156 20.99 -2.30 -3.82
C GLU A 156 22.40 -2.16 -3.22
N ARG A 157 22.50 -1.70 -1.98
CA ARG A 157 23.79 -1.61 -1.26
C ARG A 157 24.38 -3.00 -1.01
N PHE A 158 23.53 -3.95 -0.64
CA PHE A 158 23.93 -5.33 -0.42
C PHE A 158 24.41 -6.00 -1.70
N GLU A 159 23.67 -5.84 -2.81
CA GLU A 159 24.05 -6.32 -4.14
C GLU A 159 25.42 -5.76 -4.57
N LYS A 160 25.65 -4.46 -4.36
CA LYS A 160 26.95 -3.82 -4.66
C LYS A 160 28.09 -4.34 -3.79
N THR A 161 27.83 -4.63 -2.51
CA THR A 161 28.87 -5.07 -1.57
C THR A 161 29.30 -6.51 -1.84
N ILE A 162 28.37 -7.38 -2.21
CA ILE A 162 28.64 -8.81 -2.44
C ILE A 162 29.03 -9.06 -3.91
N GLY A 163 28.81 -8.08 -4.82
CA GLY A 163 29.03 -8.25 -6.25
C GLY A 163 28.07 -9.23 -6.89
N PHE A 164 26.94 -9.47 -6.25
CA PHE A 164 25.89 -10.39 -6.69
C PHE A 164 24.64 -9.60 -7.10
N GLN A 165 24.17 -9.82 -8.32
CA GLN A 165 22.88 -9.28 -8.76
C GLN A 165 21.80 -10.38 -8.72
N ALA A 166 20.75 -10.14 -7.95
CA ALA A 166 19.61 -11.04 -7.91
C ALA A 166 18.73 -10.85 -9.16
N TYR A 167 18.82 -11.78 -10.11
CA TYR A 167 18.04 -11.75 -11.35
C TYR A 167 16.66 -12.41 -11.19
N LYS A 168 16.55 -13.41 -10.31
CA LYS A 168 15.31 -14.16 -10.11
C LYS A 168 14.40 -13.52 -9.06
N PRO A 169 13.07 -13.60 -9.24
CA PRO A 169 12.12 -13.07 -8.26
C PRO A 169 12.31 -13.65 -6.85
N ASP A 170 12.65 -14.94 -6.75
CA ASP A 170 12.86 -15.64 -5.49
C ASP A 170 14.13 -15.16 -4.77
N GLU A 171 15.19 -14.86 -5.51
CA GLU A 171 16.44 -14.30 -4.98
C GLU A 171 16.20 -12.88 -4.43
N LYS A 172 15.44 -12.05 -5.15
CA LYS A 172 15.03 -10.72 -4.69
C LYS A 172 14.16 -10.78 -3.43
N ARG A 173 13.30 -11.79 -3.33
CA ARG A 173 12.47 -12.03 -2.16
C ARG A 173 13.30 -12.43 -0.95
N LEU A 174 14.31 -13.27 -1.14
CA LEU A 174 15.23 -13.69 -0.10
C LEU A 174 16.06 -12.50 0.41
N LEU A 175 16.63 -11.69 -0.49
CA LEU A 175 17.38 -10.48 -0.12
C LEU A 175 16.54 -9.49 0.66
N ARG A 176 15.26 -9.33 0.32
CA ARG A 176 14.33 -8.49 1.08
C ARG A 176 14.10 -9.02 2.49
N SER A 177 13.92 -10.32 2.65
CA SER A 177 13.72 -10.93 3.98
C SER A 177 14.96 -10.82 4.89
N TRP A 178 16.16 -10.60 4.32
CA TRP A 178 17.37 -10.36 5.08
C TRP A 178 17.59 -8.87 5.41
N ALA A 179 16.92 -7.98 4.66
CA ALA A 179 17.02 -6.54 4.87
C ALA A 179 15.97 -5.99 5.87
N GLU A 180 14.95 -6.79 6.20
CA GLU A 180 13.93 -6.52 7.22
C GLU A 180 14.45 -6.80 8.62
#